data_169cf63c926a41a5ff3a05128296bb52
#
_entry.id   169cf63c926a41a5ff3a05128296bb52
#
_cell.length_a   1.000
_cell.length_b   1.000
_cell.length_c   1.000
_cell.angle_alpha   90.00
_cell.angle_beta   90.00
_cell.angle_gamma   90.00
#
_symmetry.space_group_name_H-M   'P 1'
#
loop_
_entity.id
_entity.type
_entity.pdbx_description
1 polymer ?
#
loop_
_entity_poly.entity_id
_entity_poly.type
_entity_poly.pdbx_seq_one_letter_code
_entity_poly.pdbx_strand_id
1 'polypeptide(L)'
;MREYFVISDVHGKAGMLDELLQHWDGRSQLVFLGDLIDRGEDSRAVLEHVKDLVDQKGAICLSGNHEYMFLTWLDNPEKSYDHYRRNGGDTTINSLLGRPLNAPVDGVADAEGVKAAVADLVDFIRQMPFLLETEQYIFVHAGLDLELKDWRETSDYQKVWIRAPFHEGSNQTGKTIVFGHTPTFYLLHEAPGTNQLWLTEDGKIGMDGGAVYGGVLHGVVFGHNGIIERYAIKNDGLVAED
;
A
#
# COMPACT_ATOMS: atom_id res chain seq x y z
N MET A 1 24.53 6.83 5.05
CA MET A 1 23.46 5.91 5.47
C MET A 1 22.36 6.01 4.43
N ARG A 2 21.55 4.98 4.28
CA ARG A 2 20.51 4.94 3.24
C ARG A 2 19.25 5.67 3.73
N GLU A 3 18.74 6.58 2.94
CA GLU A 3 17.43 7.21 3.14
C GLU A 3 16.36 6.45 2.39
N TYR A 4 15.11 6.53 2.86
CA TYR A 4 13.96 5.84 2.29
C TYR A 4 12.86 6.85 1.97
N PHE A 5 12.38 6.88 0.73
CA PHE A 5 11.14 7.56 0.36
C PHE A 5 10.02 6.52 0.35
N VAL A 6 9.05 6.67 1.23
CA VAL A 6 8.03 5.65 1.50
C VAL A 6 6.65 6.17 1.10
N ILE A 7 5.90 5.35 0.35
CA ILE A 7 4.53 5.62 -0.12
C ILE A 7 3.64 4.44 0.27
N SER A 8 2.38 4.71 0.65
CA SER A 8 1.42 3.69 1.06
C SER A 8 0.04 3.92 0.47
N ASP A 9 -0.71 2.82 0.21
CA ASP A 9 -2.16 2.83 -0.04
C ASP A 9 -2.57 3.77 -1.20
N VAL A 10 -1.98 3.53 -2.37
CA VAL A 10 -2.20 4.32 -3.60
C VAL A 10 -3.60 4.10 -4.17
N HIS A 11 -4.12 2.86 -4.11
CA HIS A 11 -5.47 2.51 -4.54
C HIS A 11 -5.87 3.08 -5.90
N GLY A 12 -5.08 2.83 -6.96
CA GLY A 12 -5.41 3.27 -8.32
C GLY A 12 -5.42 4.78 -8.54
N LYS A 13 -4.87 5.59 -7.62
CA LYS A 13 -4.76 7.05 -7.73
C LYS A 13 -3.50 7.45 -8.50
N ALA A 14 -3.44 7.10 -9.79
CA ALA A 14 -2.27 7.32 -10.64
C ALA A 14 -1.80 8.78 -10.66
N GLY A 15 -2.74 9.74 -10.81
CA GLY A 15 -2.40 11.17 -10.83
C GLY A 15 -1.78 11.68 -9.52
N MET A 16 -2.27 11.19 -8.37
CA MET A 16 -1.68 11.53 -7.07
C MET A 16 -0.29 10.92 -6.91
N LEU A 17 -0.10 9.69 -7.39
CA LEU A 17 1.20 9.03 -7.39
C LEU A 17 2.21 9.78 -8.27
N ASP A 18 1.83 10.16 -9.48
CA ASP A 18 2.69 10.91 -10.42
C ASP A 18 3.13 12.24 -9.82
N GLU A 19 2.22 12.95 -9.16
CA GLU A 19 2.54 14.21 -8.50
C GLU A 19 3.47 13.98 -7.30
N LEU A 20 3.19 12.99 -6.46
CA LEU A 20 4.02 12.66 -5.30
C LEU A 20 5.44 12.27 -5.69
N LEU A 21 5.62 11.52 -6.77
CA LEU A 21 6.94 11.09 -7.27
C LEU A 21 7.80 12.26 -7.78
N GLN A 22 7.24 13.43 -8.07
CA GLN A 22 8.04 14.63 -8.40
C GLN A 22 8.87 15.12 -7.20
N HIS A 23 8.49 14.73 -5.97
CA HIS A 23 9.22 15.05 -4.75
C HIS A 23 10.29 14.01 -4.38
N TRP A 24 10.33 12.87 -5.08
CA TRP A 24 11.39 11.89 -4.88
C TRP A 24 12.70 12.36 -5.53
N ASP A 25 13.78 12.40 -4.76
CA ASP A 25 15.11 12.88 -5.20
C ASP A 25 15.85 11.92 -6.16
N GLY A 26 15.27 10.74 -6.43
CA GLY A 26 15.86 9.71 -7.29
C GLY A 26 17.08 9.00 -6.67
N ARG A 27 17.41 9.24 -5.39
CA ARG A 27 18.57 8.67 -4.69
C ARG A 27 18.19 7.86 -3.46
N SER A 28 17.24 8.37 -2.66
CA SER A 28 16.68 7.62 -1.54
C SER A 28 16.03 6.34 -2.05
N GLN A 29 16.06 5.28 -1.25
CA GLN A 29 15.40 4.03 -1.59
C GLN A 29 13.89 4.24 -1.61
N LEU A 30 13.29 4.10 -2.79
CA LEU A 30 11.84 4.15 -2.91
C LEU A 30 11.23 2.84 -2.39
N VAL A 31 10.22 2.95 -1.51
CA VAL A 31 9.50 1.83 -0.90
C VAL A 31 8.00 2.07 -0.97
N PHE A 32 7.27 1.12 -1.52
CA PHE A 32 5.81 1.08 -1.49
C PHE A 32 5.36 0.05 -0.44
N LEU A 33 4.41 0.43 0.41
CA LEU A 33 3.92 -0.45 1.48
C LEU A 33 2.75 -1.35 1.06
N GLY A 34 2.37 -1.35 -0.23
CA GLY A 34 1.26 -2.13 -0.76
C GLY A 34 -0.02 -1.32 -0.96
N ASP A 35 -1.11 -2.02 -1.28
CA ASP A 35 -2.40 -1.46 -1.64
C ASP A 35 -2.31 -0.47 -2.82
N LEU A 36 -1.70 -0.94 -3.90
CA LEU A 36 -1.59 -0.18 -5.15
C LEU A 36 -2.91 -0.12 -5.91
N ILE A 37 -3.74 -1.15 -5.77
CA ILE A 37 -4.92 -1.44 -6.58
C ILE A 37 -6.23 -1.25 -5.81
N ASP A 38 -7.33 -1.39 -6.52
CA ASP A 38 -8.72 -1.38 -6.08
C ASP A 38 -9.24 0.02 -5.70
N ARG A 39 -10.55 0.17 -5.80
CA ARG A 39 -11.32 1.38 -5.43
C ARG A 39 -11.11 2.57 -6.36
N GLY A 40 -9.88 2.90 -6.67
CA GLY A 40 -9.52 4.04 -7.52
C GLY A 40 -9.71 3.79 -9.00
N GLU A 41 -9.42 4.83 -9.78
CA GLU A 41 -9.76 4.89 -11.19
C GLU A 41 -8.78 4.20 -12.13
N ASP A 42 -7.50 4.04 -11.75
CA ASP A 42 -6.49 3.51 -12.68
C ASP A 42 -5.45 2.60 -12.02
N SER A 43 -5.91 1.43 -11.56
CA SER A 43 -5.05 0.40 -10.98
C SER A 43 -3.99 -0.10 -11.98
N ARG A 44 -4.31 -0.14 -13.29
CA ARG A 44 -3.37 -0.58 -14.31
C ARG A 44 -2.18 0.37 -14.43
N ALA A 45 -2.44 1.67 -14.59
CA ALA A 45 -1.36 2.66 -14.70
C ALA A 45 -0.47 2.68 -13.45
N VAL A 46 -1.07 2.56 -12.23
CA VAL A 46 -0.30 2.46 -10.99
C VAL A 46 0.61 1.24 -11.00
N LEU A 47 0.09 0.05 -11.35
CA LEU A 47 0.88 -1.18 -11.40
C LEU A 47 2.01 -1.11 -12.42
N GLU A 48 1.72 -0.63 -13.64
CA GLU A 48 2.73 -0.46 -14.70
C GLU A 48 3.83 0.51 -14.24
N HIS A 49 3.46 1.66 -13.68
CA HIS A 49 4.42 2.66 -13.20
C HIS A 49 5.29 2.12 -12.04
N VAL A 50 4.67 1.50 -11.03
CA VAL A 50 5.43 0.95 -9.87
C VAL A 50 6.33 -0.21 -10.32
N LYS A 51 5.85 -1.08 -11.21
CA LYS A 51 6.68 -2.14 -11.78
C LYS A 51 7.91 -1.58 -12.50
N ASP A 52 7.74 -0.54 -13.31
CA ASP A 52 8.85 0.14 -13.99
C ASP A 52 9.85 0.74 -12.98
N LEU A 53 9.38 1.31 -11.88
CA LEU A 53 10.25 1.81 -10.82
C LEU A 53 11.01 0.68 -10.11
N VAL A 54 10.38 -0.47 -9.91
CA VAL A 54 11.05 -1.66 -9.35
C VAL A 54 12.13 -2.17 -10.32
N ASP A 55 11.78 -2.36 -11.59
CA ASP A 55 12.67 -2.94 -12.60
C ASP A 55 13.84 -2.01 -12.95
N GLN A 56 13.61 -0.70 -13.05
CA GLN A 56 14.60 0.26 -13.57
C GLN A 56 15.34 1.06 -12.50
N LYS A 57 14.70 1.26 -11.33
CA LYS A 57 15.26 2.08 -10.24
C LYS A 57 15.56 1.29 -8.97
N GLY A 58 15.17 0.02 -8.92
CA GLY A 58 15.35 -0.83 -7.76
C GLY A 58 14.44 -0.42 -6.59
N ALA A 59 13.26 0.14 -6.88
CA ALA A 59 12.24 0.36 -5.86
C ALA A 59 11.82 -0.97 -5.21
N ILE A 60 11.36 -0.93 -3.99
CA ILE A 60 10.84 -2.09 -3.27
C ILE A 60 9.34 -1.89 -3.10
N CYS A 61 8.55 -2.85 -3.54
CA CYS A 61 7.10 -2.83 -3.39
C CYS A 61 6.66 -4.03 -2.55
N LEU A 62 6.03 -3.76 -1.41
CA LEU A 62 5.46 -4.78 -0.54
C LEU A 62 4.04 -5.12 -0.99
N SER A 63 3.59 -6.34 -0.71
CA SER A 63 2.21 -6.75 -0.90
C SER A 63 1.32 -6.18 0.21
N GLY A 64 0.18 -5.58 -0.17
CA GLY A 64 -0.90 -5.25 0.74
C GLY A 64 -2.02 -6.29 0.72
N ASN A 65 -3.09 -6.04 1.50
CA ASN A 65 -4.23 -6.95 1.51
C ASN A 65 -5.03 -6.90 0.20
N HIS A 66 -4.97 -5.81 -0.54
CA HIS A 66 -5.63 -5.72 -1.85
C HIS A 66 -4.92 -6.56 -2.90
N GLU A 67 -3.61 -6.58 -2.95
CA GLU A 67 -2.83 -7.51 -3.77
C GLU A 67 -3.09 -8.97 -3.35
N TYR A 68 -3.14 -9.24 -2.05
CA TYR A 68 -3.45 -10.57 -1.51
C TYR A 68 -4.86 -11.06 -1.92
N MET A 69 -5.88 -10.20 -1.83
CA MET A 69 -7.24 -10.50 -2.30
C MET A 69 -7.31 -10.72 -3.80
N PHE A 70 -6.63 -9.90 -4.59
CA PHE A 70 -6.55 -10.02 -6.05
C PHE A 70 -5.99 -11.39 -6.46
N LEU A 71 -4.86 -11.79 -5.88
CA LEU A 71 -4.27 -13.11 -6.16
C LEU A 71 -5.15 -14.26 -5.69
N THR A 72 -5.80 -14.12 -4.53
CA THR A 72 -6.74 -15.12 -4.01
C THR A 72 -7.94 -15.28 -4.94
N TRP A 73 -8.42 -14.17 -5.53
CA TRP A 73 -9.48 -14.20 -6.53
C TRP A 73 -9.00 -14.87 -7.82
N LEU A 74 -7.85 -14.53 -8.35
CA LEU A 74 -7.31 -15.16 -9.55
C LEU A 74 -7.14 -16.67 -9.39
N ASP A 75 -6.74 -17.13 -8.21
CA ASP A 75 -6.50 -18.55 -7.94
C ASP A 75 -7.79 -19.34 -7.65
N ASN A 76 -8.83 -18.69 -7.10
CA ASN A 76 -10.12 -19.30 -6.75
C ASN A 76 -11.30 -18.37 -7.05
N PRO A 77 -11.57 -18.05 -8.32
CA PRO A 77 -12.52 -16.99 -8.67
C PRO A 77 -13.95 -17.26 -8.18
N GLU A 78 -14.44 -18.50 -8.30
CA GLU A 78 -15.79 -18.88 -7.86
C GLU A 78 -16.07 -18.63 -6.36
N LYS A 79 -15.03 -18.80 -5.51
CA LYS A 79 -15.17 -18.70 -4.05
C LYS A 79 -14.83 -17.32 -3.51
N SER A 80 -13.95 -16.60 -4.20
CA SER A 80 -13.32 -15.39 -3.66
C SER A 80 -13.82 -14.09 -4.29
N TYR A 81 -14.51 -14.16 -5.44
CA TYR A 81 -14.96 -12.97 -6.16
C TYR A 81 -15.86 -12.08 -5.33
N ASP A 82 -16.85 -12.61 -4.62
CA ASP A 82 -17.76 -11.82 -3.81
C ASP A 82 -17.04 -11.03 -2.70
N HIS A 83 -15.97 -11.61 -2.14
CA HIS A 83 -15.13 -10.92 -1.16
C HIS A 83 -14.32 -9.81 -1.82
N TYR A 84 -13.65 -10.13 -2.93
CA TYR A 84 -12.82 -9.19 -3.67
C TYR A 84 -13.62 -8.00 -4.21
N ARG A 85 -14.79 -8.28 -4.82
CA ARG A 85 -15.71 -7.26 -5.31
C ARG A 85 -16.15 -6.27 -4.23
N ARG A 86 -16.54 -6.75 -3.03
CA ARG A 86 -16.95 -5.88 -1.90
C ARG A 86 -15.84 -4.95 -1.42
N ASN A 87 -14.58 -5.27 -1.74
CA ASN A 87 -13.42 -4.46 -1.42
C ASN A 87 -12.96 -3.55 -2.56
N GLY A 88 -13.76 -3.45 -3.65
CA GLY A 88 -13.49 -2.55 -4.76
C GLY A 88 -12.72 -3.19 -5.93
N GLY A 89 -12.63 -4.51 -5.99
CA GLY A 89 -11.90 -5.24 -7.02
C GLY A 89 -12.42 -5.05 -8.44
N ASP A 90 -13.72 -4.75 -8.61
CA ASP A 90 -14.31 -4.53 -9.95
C ASP A 90 -13.61 -3.39 -10.71
N THR A 91 -13.15 -2.34 -10.01
CA THR A 91 -12.42 -1.23 -10.65
C THR A 91 -11.07 -1.69 -11.19
N THR A 92 -10.35 -2.52 -10.44
CA THR A 92 -9.09 -3.12 -10.89
C THR A 92 -9.28 -4.05 -12.08
N ILE A 93 -10.27 -4.96 -12.01
CA ILE A 93 -10.56 -5.88 -13.10
C ILE A 93 -10.85 -5.10 -14.39
N ASN A 94 -11.72 -4.09 -14.32
CA ASN A 94 -12.06 -3.26 -15.47
C ASN A 94 -10.86 -2.44 -15.98
N SER A 95 -10.05 -1.86 -15.08
CA SER A 95 -8.84 -1.13 -15.44
C SER A 95 -7.84 -2.05 -16.18
N LEU A 96 -7.57 -3.25 -15.66
CA LEU A 96 -6.65 -4.21 -16.28
C LEU A 96 -7.12 -4.70 -17.65
N LEU A 97 -8.43 -4.83 -17.83
CA LEU A 97 -9.05 -5.26 -19.09
C LEU A 97 -9.34 -4.11 -20.06
N GLY A 98 -8.99 -2.87 -19.71
CA GLY A 98 -9.22 -1.68 -20.55
C GLY A 98 -10.70 -1.37 -20.77
N ARG A 99 -11.54 -1.64 -19.78
CA ARG A 99 -13.00 -1.40 -19.80
C ARG A 99 -13.38 -0.15 -19.01
N PRO A 100 -14.57 0.44 -19.25
CA PRO A 100 -15.14 1.43 -18.35
C PRO A 100 -15.22 0.90 -16.90
N LEU A 101 -14.87 1.72 -15.90
CA LEU A 101 -14.78 1.28 -14.49
C LEU A 101 -16.07 0.67 -13.93
N ASN A 102 -17.22 1.07 -14.46
CA ASN A 102 -18.55 0.58 -14.07
C ASN A 102 -19.08 -0.54 -14.97
N ALA A 103 -18.26 -1.10 -15.84
CA ALA A 103 -18.65 -2.22 -16.69
C ALA A 103 -18.99 -3.45 -15.82
N PRO A 104 -19.99 -4.24 -16.21
CA PRO A 104 -20.28 -5.49 -15.51
C PRO A 104 -19.08 -6.44 -15.51
N VAL A 105 -18.80 -7.06 -14.37
CA VAL A 105 -17.72 -8.02 -14.17
C VAL A 105 -18.30 -9.43 -14.02
N ASP A 106 -17.79 -10.37 -14.80
CA ASP A 106 -17.95 -11.80 -14.59
C ASP A 106 -16.76 -12.33 -13.80
N GLY A 107 -16.95 -12.55 -12.50
CA GLY A 107 -15.88 -12.89 -11.57
C GLY A 107 -15.08 -14.15 -11.94
N VAL A 108 -15.63 -15.05 -12.74
CA VAL A 108 -14.94 -16.29 -13.19
C VAL A 108 -14.29 -16.09 -14.54
N ALA A 109 -15.05 -15.62 -15.54
CA ALA A 109 -14.53 -15.42 -16.88
C ALA A 109 -13.45 -14.33 -16.94
N ASP A 110 -13.62 -13.24 -16.19
CA ASP A 110 -12.66 -12.14 -16.17
C ASP A 110 -11.34 -12.50 -15.44
N ALA A 111 -11.34 -13.48 -14.55
CA ALA A 111 -10.10 -13.98 -13.96
C ALA A 111 -9.15 -14.57 -15.03
N GLU A 112 -9.68 -15.36 -15.95
CA GLU A 112 -8.90 -15.88 -17.07
C GLU A 112 -8.52 -14.76 -18.06
N GLY A 113 -9.44 -13.80 -18.28
CA GLY A 113 -9.17 -12.62 -19.08
C GLY A 113 -7.99 -11.79 -18.56
N VAL A 114 -7.95 -11.52 -17.26
CA VAL A 114 -6.86 -10.78 -16.59
C VAL A 114 -5.54 -11.54 -16.69
N LYS A 115 -5.52 -12.85 -16.37
CA LYS A 115 -4.31 -13.69 -16.51
C LYS A 115 -3.73 -13.66 -17.92
N ALA A 116 -4.59 -13.64 -18.94
CA ALA A 116 -4.16 -13.60 -20.33
C ALA A 116 -3.70 -12.20 -20.78
N ALA A 117 -4.37 -11.14 -20.32
CA ALA A 117 -4.12 -9.77 -20.77
C ALA A 117 -2.90 -9.12 -20.13
N VAL A 118 -2.61 -9.42 -18.86
CA VAL A 118 -1.60 -8.73 -18.05
C VAL A 118 -0.76 -9.71 -17.19
N ALA A 119 -0.32 -10.81 -17.80
CA ALA A 119 0.43 -11.86 -17.11
C ALA A 119 1.67 -11.33 -16.36
N ASP A 120 2.37 -10.37 -16.95
CA ASP A 120 3.56 -9.73 -16.35
C ASP A 120 3.25 -8.90 -15.11
N LEU A 121 2.09 -8.24 -15.05
CA LEU A 121 1.63 -7.54 -13.84
C LEU A 121 1.18 -8.51 -12.76
N VAL A 122 0.53 -9.61 -13.14
CA VAL A 122 0.18 -10.69 -12.19
C VAL A 122 1.44 -11.30 -11.58
N ASP A 123 2.45 -11.59 -12.40
CA ASP A 123 3.72 -12.12 -11.92
C ASP A 123 4.47 -11.11 -11.04
N PHE A 124 4.41 -9.83 -11.35
CA PHE A 124 4.95 -8.76 -10.51
C PHE A 124 4.30 -8.77 -9.11
N ILE A 125 2.96 -8.80 -9.04
CA ILE A 125 2.24 -8.85 -7.76
C ILE A 125 2.60 -10.12 -6.97
N ARG A 126 2.72 -11.28 -7.62
CA ARG A 126 3.10 -12.53 -6.95
C ARG A 126 4.49 -12.53 -6.33
N GLN A 127 5.39 -11.67 -6.82
CA GLN A 127 6.76 -11.56 -6.35
C GLN A 127 6.95 -10.52 -5.24
N MET A 128 5.92 -9.74 -4.92
CA MET A 128 5.99 -8.73 -3.87
C MET A 128 6.28 -9.38 -2.51
N PRO A 129 7.33 -8.96 -1.78
CA PRO A 129 7.57 -9.38 -0.41
C PRO A 129 6.53 -8.79 0.54
N PHE A 130 6.31 -9.42 1.69
CA PHE A 130 5.38 -8.94 2.71
C PHE A 130 6.01 -8.02 3.75
N LEU A 131 7.34 -7.90 3.75
CA LEU A 131 8.07 -7.15 4.75
C LEU A 131 9.46 -6.77 4.22
N LEU A 132 9.94 -5.60 4.62
CA LEU A 132 11.32 -5.17 4.47
C LEU A 132 11.89 -4.81 5.85
N GLU A 133 12.87 -5.59 6.32
CA GLU A 133 13.62 -5.27 7.54
C GLU A 133 14.95 -4.60 7.19
N THR A 134 15.24 -3.50 7.87
CA THR A 134 16.52 -2.78 7.79
C THR A 134 17.17 -2.70 9.18
N GLU A 135 18.24 -1.96 9.32
CA GLU A 135 18.88 -1.77 10.63
C GLU A 135 17.98 -0.98 11.59
N GLN A 136 17.31 0.10 11.13
CA GLN A 136 16.50 0.99 11.96
C GLN A 136 14.99 0.78 11.77
N TYR A 137 14.55 0.26 10.62
CA TYR A 137 13.15 0.24 10.23
C TYR A 137 12.66 -1.17 9.90
N ILE A 138 11.39 -1.38 10.18
CA ILE A 138 10.58 -2.46 9.62
C ILE A 138 9.47 -1.81 8.81
N PHE A 139 9.46 -2.06 7.49
CA PHE A 139 8.38 -1.65 6.60
C PHE A 139 7.47 -2.84 6.38
N VAL A 140 6.18 -2.68 6.62
CA VAL A 140 5.16 -3.72 6.52
C VAL A 140 3.84 -3.08 6.12
N HIS A 141 2.96 -3.81 5.43
CA HIS A 141 1.69 -3.21 5.01
C HIS A 141 0.78 -2.87 6.19
N ALA A 142 0.36 -3.86 7.00
CA ALA A 142 -0.61 -3.63 8.08
C ALA A 142 0.02 -3.62 9.49
N GLY A 143 1.00 -4.47 9.74
CA GLY A 143 1.64 -4.58 11.05
C GLY A 143 2.19 -5.97 11.34
N LEU A 144 2.53 -6.18 12.61
CA LEU A 144 3.15 -7.39 13.12
C LEU A 144 2.37 -7.92 14.32
N ASP A 145 2.42 -9.22 14.54
CA ASP A 145 1.94 -9.81 15.78
C ASP A 145 3.01 -9.61 16.87
N LEU A 146 2.82 -8.57 17.67
CA LEU A 146 3.75 -8.16 18.72
C LEU A 146 3.66 -9.02 20.01
N GLU A 147 2.71 -9.95 20.07
CA GLU A 147 2.59 -10.91 21.16
C GLU A 147 3.50 -12.13 20.94
N LEU A 148 3.97 -12.35 19.70
CA LEU A 148 4.90 -13.43 19.40
C LEU A 148 6.27 -13.19 20.06
N LYS A 149 6.90 -14.28 20.50
CA LYS A 149 8.26 -14.22 21.05
C LYS A 149 9.29 -13.71 20.03
N ASP A 150 9.12 -14.08 18.78
CA ASP A 150 9.84 -13.52 17.63
C ASP A 150 8.79 -12.97 16.66
N TRP A 151 8.70 -11.66 16.54
CA TRP A 151 7.79 -10.96 15.64
C TRP A 151 7.98 -11.37 14.15
N ARG A 152 9.13 -11.93 13.78
CA ARG A 152 9.40 -12.41 12.42
C ARG A 152 8.54 -13.61 12.05
N GLU A 153 8.00 -14.32 13.05
CA GLU A 153 7.07 -15.44 12.88
C GLU A 153 5.63 -14.97 12.56
N THR A 154 5.38 -13.62 12.52
CA THR A 154 4.10 -13.09 12.04
C THR A 154 3.77 -13.66 10.67
N SER A 155 2.58 -14.25 10.53
CA SER A 155 2.15 -14.86 9.26
C SER A 155 1.97 -13.78 8.17
N ASP A 156 2.13 -14.17 6.90
CA ASP A 156 1.95 -13.23 5.78
C ASP A 156 0.53 -12.65 5.76
N TYR A 157 -0.48 -13.45 6.15
CA TYR A 157 -1.84 -12.96 6.32
C TYR A 157 -1.92 -11.85 7.39
N GLN A 158 -1.32 -12.02 8.55
CA GLN A 158 -1.31 -10.97 9.58
C GLN A 158 -0.56 -9.72 9.13
N LYS A 159 0.58 -9.87 8.44
CA LYS A 159 1.34 -8.73 7.91
C LYS A 159 0.52 -7.80 7.01
N VAL A 160 -0.53 -8.33 6.35
CA VAL A 160 -1.38 -7.53 5.45
C VAL A 160 -2.77 -7.24 6.00
N TRP A 161 -3.17 -7.80 7.17
CA TRP A 161 -4.54 -7.63 7.70
C TRP A 161 -4.63 -7.19 9.16
N ILE A 162 -3.58 -7.33 9.97
CA ILE A 162 -3.65 -7.06 11.40
C ILE A 162 -4.02 -5.59 11.68
N ARG A 163 -4.83 -5.36 12.73
CA ARG A 163 -5.27 -4.02 13.14
C ARG A 163 -5.08 -3.83 14.65
N ALA A 164 -6.15 -3.81 15.43
CA ALA A 164 -6.15 -3.49 16.85
C ALA A 164 -5.06 -4.19 17.69
N PRO A 165 -4.79 -5.50 17.56
CA PRO A 165 -3.73 -6.14 18.32
C PRO A 165 -2.34 -5.52 18.07
N PHE A 166 -2.08 -5.06 16.84
CA PHE A 166 -0.85 -4.37 16.51
C PHE A 166 -0.86 -2.90 16.98
N HIS A 167 -1.96 -2.18 16.74
CA HIS A 167 -2.05 -0.76 17.10
C HIS A 167 -1.94 -0.56 18.61
N GLU A 168 -2.60 -1.41 19.41
CA GLU A 168 -2.66 -1.37 20.85
C GLU A 168 -1.47 -2.06 21.53
N GLY A 169 -0.80 -2.97 20.83
CA GLY A 169 0.36 -3.70 21.30
C GLY A 169 1.60 -2.81 21.45
N SER A 170 2.51 -3.17 22.33
CA SER A 170 3.78 -2.45 22.54
C SER A 170 4.84 -2.92 21.54
N ASN A 171 5.46 -1.99 20.84
CA ASN A 171 6.59 -2.28 19.95
C ASN A 171 7.87 -2.52 20.77
N GLN A 172 8.31 -3.77 20.82
CA GLN A 172 9.55 -4.20 21.48
C GLN A 172 10.60 -4.71 20.47
N THR A 173 10.44 -4.41 19.19
CA THR A 173 11.37 -4.87 18.14
C THR A 173 12.73 -4.17 18.18
N GLY A 174 12.84 -3.06 18.86
CA GLY A 174 14.03 -2.19 18.89
C GLY A 174 14.20 -1.36 17.59
N LYS A 175 13.18 -1.38 16.72
CA LYS A 175 13.15 -0.65 15.43
C LYS A 175 11.86 0.16 15.29
N THR A 176 11.88 1.15 14.42
CA THR A 176 10.66 1.85 14.03
C THR A 176 9.88 1.01 13.02
N ILE A 177 8.58 0.80 13.27
CA ILE A 177 7.70 0.08 12.36
C ILE A 177 6.88 1.10 11.57
N VAL A 178 7.04 1.08 10.24
CA VAL A 178 6.31 1.96 9.29
C VAL A 178 5.27 1.13 8.55
N PHE A 179 4.02 1.57 8.58
CA PHE A 179 2.90 0.80 8.04
C PHE A 179 1.79 1.67 7.42
N GLY A 180 0.89 1.05 6.64
CA GLY A 180 -0.29 1.64 6.00
C GLY A 180 -1.59 0.99 6.43
N HIS A 181 -2.43 0.55 5.47
CA HIS A 181 -3.61 -0.30 5.67
C HIS A 181 -4.76 0.30 6.47
N THR A 182 -4.48 0.93 7.59
CA THR A 182 -5.49 1.53 8.46
C THR A 182 -5.40 3.05 8.32
N PRO A 183 -6.39 3.67 7.66
CA PRO A 183 -6.37 5.12 7.50
C PRO A 183 -6.15 5.86 8.81
N THR A 184 -5.22 6.80 8.81
CA THR A 184 -4.78 7.52 10.01
C THR A 184 -5.90 8.25 10.71
N PHE A 185 -6.93 8.70 9.98
CA PHE A 185 -8.10 9.32 10.60
C PHE A 185 -8.86 8.39 11.57
N TYR A 186 -8.84 7.05 11.34
CA TYR A 186 -9.40 6.09 12.30
C TYR A 186 -8.52 5.98 13.54
N LEU A 187 -7.18 5.95 13.36
CA LEU A 187 -6.22 5.83 14.47
C LEU A 187 -6.16 7.11 15.32
N LEU A 188 -6.40 8.26 14.70
CA LEU A 188 -6.44 9.58 15.36
C LEU A 188 -7.83 9.93 15.93
N HIS A 189 -8.85 9.10 15.65
CA HIS A 189 -10.26 9.40 15.97
C HIS A 189 -10.75 10.72 15.37
N GLU A 190 -10.33 11.01 14.14
CA GLU A 190 -10.67 12.22 13.38
C GLU A 190 -11.63 11.91 12.22
N ALA A 191 -12.11 12.98 11.57
CA ALA A 191 -12.88 12.85 10.33
C ALA A 191 -11.95 12.50 9.15
N PRO A 192 -12.48 11.82 8.10
CA PRO A 192 -11.72 11.64 6.85
C PRO A 192 -11.18 12.95 6.31
N GLY A 193 -9.94 12.93 5.78
CA GLY A 193 -9.29 14.10 5.17
C GLY A 193 -8.22 14.76 6.02
N THR A 194 -7.89 14.20 7.20
CA THR A 194 -6.66 14.59 7.91
C THR A 194 -5.43 14.29 7.05
N ASN A 195 -4.44 15.16 7.12
CA ASN A 195 -3.13 14.98 6.48
C ASN A 195 -2.06 14.52 7.48
N GLN A 196 -2.46 14.09 8.67
CA GLN A 196 -1.53 13.71 9.73
C GLN A 196 -1.14 12.25 9.65
N LEU A 197 0.14 11.97 9.94
CA LEU A 197 0.63 10.63 10.24
C LEU A 197 0.20 10.22 11.66
N TRP A 198 0.01 8.93 11.87
CA TRP A 198 -0.17 8.40 13.22
C TRP A 198 1.18 7.98 13.80
N LEU A 199 1.58 8.61 14.90
CA LEU A 199 2.89 8.42 15.55
C LEU A 199 2.70 7.94 16.97
N THR A 200 3.48 6.95 17.41
CA THR A 200 3.50 6.47 18.78
C THR A 200 4.87 6.65 19.44
N GLU A 201 4.90 6.78 20.77
CA GLU A 201 6.14 6.91 21.53
C GLU A 201 7.03 5.66 21.42
N ASP A 202 6.45 4.49 21.18
CA ASP A 202 7.18 3.23 21.02
C ASP A 202 7.66 2.97 19.59
N GLY A 203 7.50 3.96 18.67
CA GLY A 203 8.08 3.93 17.33
C GLY A 203 7.23 3.18 16.29
N LYS A 204 5.91 3.25 16.34
CA LYS A 204 5.02 2.87 15.23
C LYS A 204 4.60 4.11 14.46
N ILE A 205 4.64 4.05 13.13
CA ILE A 205 4.28 5.15 12.23
C ILE A 205 3.28 4.65 11.20
N GLY A 206 2.02 5.07 11.34
CA GLY A 206 0.95 4.81 10.36
C GLY A 206 0.88 5.96 9.35
N MET A 207 0.80 5.60 8.04
CA MET A 207 0.87 6.60 6.98
C MET A 207 -0.19 6.45 5.89
N ASP A 208 -1.20 5.60 6.04
CA ASP A 208 -2.36 5.58 5.14
C ASP A 208 -3.21 6.83 5.35
N GLY A 209 -3.07 7.80 4.47
CA GLY A 209 -3.82 9.06 4.51
C GLY A 209 -5.25 8.96 3.97
N GLY A 210 -5.71 7.78 3.56
CA GLY A 210 -7.04 7.56 3.02
C GLY A 210 -7.25 8.23 1.65
N ALA A 211 -6.25 8.23 0.78
CA ALA A 211 -6.28 8.90 -0.53
C ALA A 211 -7.54 8.60 -1.34
N VAL A 212 -7.97 7.35 -1.39
CA VAL A 212 -9.16 6.90 -2.12
C VAL A 212 -10.48 7.33 -1.45
N TYR A 213 -10.44 7.73 -0.18
CA TYR A 213 -11.60 8.24 0.58
C TYR A 213 -11.67 9.77 0.62
N GLY A 214 -10.95 10.45 -0.26
CA GLY A 214 -10.87 11.91 -0.29
C GLY A 214 -9.86 12.50 0.71
N GLY A 215 -9.01 11.66 1.29
CA GLY A 215 -7.86 12.05 2.09
C GLY A 215 -6.64 12.40 1.23
N VAL A 216 -5.45 12.07 1.71
CA VAL A 216 -4.18 12.38 1.06
C VAL A 216 -3.37 11.12 0.76
N LEU A 217 -2.51 11.19 -0.25
CA LEU A 217 -1.45 10.23 -0.48
C LEU A 217 -0.16 10.76 0.15
N HIS A 218 0.37 10.06 1.14
CA HIS A 218 1.60 10.45 1.80
C HIS A 218 2.85 9.92 1.10
N GLY A 219 3.87 10.79 1.02
CA GLY A 219 5.25 10.43 0.75
C GLY A 219 6.14 10.90 1.91
N VAL A 220 6.84 9.98 2.55
CA VAL A 220 7.63 10.28 3.74
C VAL A 220 9.08 9.89 3.54
N VAL A 221 10.00 10.83 3.77
CA VAL A 221 11.44 10.59 3.74
C VAL A 221 11.92 10.20 5.13
N PHE A 222 12.47 9.00 5.24
CA PHE A 222 13.06 8.48 6.47
C PHE A 222 14.58 8.47 6.38
N GLY A 223 15.24 9.03 7.39
CA GLY A 223 16.70 8.99 7.54
C GLY A 223 17.12 8.17 8.74
N HIS A 224 18.36 8.38 9.18
CA HIS A 224 18.90 7.63 10.31
C HIS A 224 18.16 7.88 11.64
N ASN A 225 17.68 9.11 11.87
CA ASN A 225 17.11 9.54 13.13
C ASN A 225 15.59 9.75 13.08
N GLY A 226 14.90 9.16 12.10
CA GLY A 226 13.46 9.31 11.93
C GLY A 226 13.06 10.04 10.65
N ILE A 227 11.91 10.71 10.68
CA ILE A 227 11.36 11.44 9.53
C ILE A 227 12.23 12.68 9.25
N ILE A 228 12.64 12.84 7.98
CA ILE A 228 13.34 14.02 7.48
C ILE A 228 12.35 14.99 6.84
N GLU A 229 11.42 14.46 6.03
CA GLU A 229 10.53 15.27 5.20
C GLU A 229 9.23 14.52 4.94
N ARG A 230 8.14 15.25 4.76
CA ARG A 230 6.81 14.70 4.48
C ARG A 230 6.16 15.46 3.33
N TYR A 231 5.45 14.73 2.50
CA TYR A 231 4.61 15.25 1.43
C TYR A 231 3.22 14.65 1.55
N ALA A 232 2.20 15.42 1.24
CA ALA A 232 0.82 14.97 1.24
C ALA A 232 0.13 15.53 -0.01
N ILE A 233 -0.30 14.65 -0.91
CA ILE A 233 -0.99 15.01 -2.15
C ILE A 233 -2.48 14.75 -1.99
N LYS A 234 -3.30 15.72 -2.35
CA LYS A 234 -4.75 15.60 -2.56
C LYS A 234 -5.07 15.59 -4.05
N ASN A 235 -6.34 15.28 -4.41
CA ASN A 235 -6.77 15.36 -5.83
C ASN A 235 -6.61 16.76 -6.47
N ASP A 236 -6.45 17.79 -5.68
CA ASP A 236 -6.27 19.20 -6.08
C ASP A 236 -4.83 19.72 -5.85
N GLY A 237 -3.88 18.82 -5.57
CA GLY A 237 -2.46 19.09 -5.48
C GLY A 237 -1.83 18.94 -4.10
N LEU A 238 -0.59 19.40 -3.94
CA LEU A 238 0.17 19.33 -2.70
C LEU A 238 -0.53 20.09 -1.58
N VAL A 239 -0.73 19.43 -0.44
CA VAL A 239 -1.22 20.06 0.78
C VAL A 239 -0.02 20.71 1.49
N ALA A 240 -0.08 22.01 1.72
CA ALA A 240 0.92 22.68 2.55
C ALA A 240 0.89 22.12 3.97
N GLU A 241 2.07 21.79 4.50
CA GLU A 241 2.20 21.41 5.92
C GLU A 241 2.12 22.68 6.79
N ASP A 242 1.30 22.62 7.86
CA ASP A 242 1.28 23.60 8.95
C ASP A 242 2.40 23.33 9.96
#